data_2b2f1497117fb45eb6c59c38e5300f72
#
_entry.id   2b2f1497117fb45eb6c59c38e5300f72
#
_cell.length_a   1.000
_cell.length_b   1.000
_cell.length_c   1.000
_cell.angle_alpha   90.00
_cell.angle_beta   90.00
_cell.angle_gamma   90.00
#
_symmetry.space_group_name_H-M   'P 1'
#
loop_
_entity.id
_entity.type
_entity.pdbx_description
1 polymer ?
#
loop_
_entity_poly.entity_id
_entity_poly.type
_entity_poly.pdbx_seq_one_letter_code
_entity_poly.pdbx_strand_id
1 'polypeptide(L)'
;MNPAEISYRGCPNRCWFCTVPKREGYQLRELPVTDGWIVADDNLLACSPEHIDEVFAMLTRQPHRPQFTGGLEAALLTPGMASRLRSLHPASLFFAYDTPNDLEPLVAAGKMLLDAGFTKASNDRRCYVLIGYRGDTFEKAQARMGDVWRAGFMPFAMLYRDQKGDCDKTWRHFQREWANPTITACNCKKYFGE
;
A
#
# COMPACT_ATOMS: atom_id res chain seq x y z
N MET A 1 1.97 17.66 17.75
CA MET A 1 2.72 16.43 17.38
C MET A 1 2.44 16.16 15.93
N ASN A 2 3.46 15.98 15.09
CA ASN A 2 3.26 15.63 13.66
C ASN A 2 2.80 14.17 13.61
N PRO A 3 1.63 13.83 13.03
CA PRO A 3 1.19 12.44 12.98
C PRO A 3 1.96 11.60 11.97
N ALA A 4 2.62 12.23 11.00
CA ALA A 4 3.31 11.53 9.91
C ALA A 4 4.79 11.31 10.25
N GLU A 5 5.23 10.08 10.05
CA GLU A 5 6.61 9.63 10.18
C GLU A 5 7.14 9.24 8.81
N ILE A 6 8.34 9.72 8.50
CA ILE A 6 9.15 9.25 7.38
C ILE A 6 10.48 8.82 7.95
N SER A 7 10.69 7.52 8.06
CA SER A 7 11.85 6.93 8.69
C SER A 7 12.97 6.58 7.73
N TYR A 8 12.76 6.68 6.42
CA TYR A 8 13.80 6.54 5.41
C TYR A 8 13.52 7.33 4.13
N ARG A 9 14.52 7.44 3.26
CA ARG A 9 14.47 8.07 1.94
C ARG A 9 15.09 7.17 0.88
N GLY A 10 14.56 7.29 -0.36
CA GLY A 10 15.00 6.50 -1.50
C GLY A 10 14.27 5.16 -1.60
N CYS A 11 14.34 4.53 -2.78
CA CYS A 11 13.74 3.22 -3.00
C CYS A 11 14.58 2.45 -4.02
N PRO A 12 14.97 1.18 -3.75
CA PRO A 12 15.79 0.39 -4.68
C PRO A 12 15.02 -0.02 -5.93
N ASN A 13 13.68 0.03 -5.90
CA ASN A 13 12.83 -0.38 -7.01
C ASN A 13 12.90 0.62 -8.17
N ARG A 14 12.81 0.11 -9.39
CA ARG A 14 12.90 0.89 -10.63
C ARG A 14 11.55 1.00 -11.34
N CYS A 15 10.47 1.22 -10.57
CA CYS A 15 9.13 1.33 -11.11
C CYS A 15 9.06 2.51 -12.09
N TRP A 16 8.65 2.24 -13.32
CA TRP A 16 8.63 3.23 -14.41
C TRP A 16 7.71 4.42 -14.14
N PHE A 17 6.66 4.22 -13.35
CA PHE A 17 5.66 5.22 -13.00
C PHE A 17 6.01 6.03 -11.74
N CYS A 18 6.92 5.51 -10.90
CA CYS A 18 7.20 6.08 -9.59
C CYS A 18 8.18 7.27 -9.70
N THR A 19 7.89 8.33 -8.94
CA THR A 19 8.75 9.52 -8.87
C THR A 19 9.74 9.46 -7.70
N VAL A 20 9.56 8.57 -6.74
CA VAL A 20 10.41 8.46 -5.54
C VAL A 20 11.89 8.27 -5.88
N PRO A 21 12.29 7.28 -6.68
CA PRO A 21 13.71 7.10 -7.01
C PRO A 21 14.31 8.29 -7.77
N LYS A 22 13.48 9.00 -8.57
CA LYS A 22 13.93 10.18 -9.32
C LYS A 22 14.19 11.37 -8.39
N ARG A 23 13.42 11.50 -7.31
CA ARG A 23 13.49 12.59 -6.35
C ARG A 23 14.48 12.31 -5.22
N GLU A 24 14.47 11.09 -4.69
CA GLU A 24 15.19 10.68 -3.47
C GLU A 24 16.41 9.78 -3.75
N GLY A 25 16.53 9.24 -4.98
CA GLY A 25 17.56 8.29 -5.40
C GLY A 25 17.16 6.82 -5.21
N TYR A 26 18.01 5.94 -5.75
CA TYR A 26 17.81 4.47 -5.71
C TYR A 26 18.41 3.81 -4.47
N GLN A 27 19.21 4.55 -3.69
CA GLN A 27 19.79 4.04 -2.46
C GLN A 27 18.87 4.36 -1.29
N LEU A 28 18.51 3.33 -0.55
CA LEU A 28 17.74 3.47 0.68
C LEU A 28 18.66 4.07 1.76
N ARG A 29 18.17 5.12 2.42
CA ARG A 29 18.86 5.83 3.50
C ARG A 29 17.93 5.88 4.69
N GLU A 30 18.24 5.12 5.71
CA GLU A 30 17.52 5.13 6.98
C GLU A 30 17.80 6.45 7.72
N LEU A 31 16.79 7.01 8.33
CA LEU A 31 16.81 8.27 9.08
C LEU A 31 16.49 7.98 10.55
N PRO A 32 16.87 8.88 11.48
CA PRO A 32 16.41 8.76 12.86
C PRO A 32 14.89 8.65 12.95
N VAL A 33 14.40 7.67 13.70
CA VAL A 33 12.97 7.45 13.91
C VAL A 33 12.44 8.52 14.85
N THR A 34 11.36 9.19 14.48
CA THR A 34 10.67 10.20 15.28
C THR A 34 9.27 9.74 15.65
N ASP A 35 8.65 10.36 16.65
CA ASP A 35 7.31 9.97 17.11
C ASP A 35 6.24 10.29 16.06
N GLY A 36 5.42 9.28 15.72
CA GLY A 36 4.32 9.37 14.79
C GLY A 36 3.52 8.07 14.72
N TRP A 37 2.38 8.08 14.05
CA TRP A 37 1.54 6.88 13.87
C TRP A 37 1.06 6.71 12.42
N ILE A 38 1.38 7.65 11.52
CA ILE A 38 1.17 7.51 10.08
C ILE A 38 2.54 7.30 9.43
N VAL A 39 2.87 6.05 9.16
CA VAL A 39 4.11 5.66 8.47
C VAL A 39 3.91 5.92 6.97
N ALA A 40 4.59 6.95 6.47
CA ALA A 40 4.50 7.38 5.08
C ALA A 40 5.72 6.95 4.24
N ASP A 41 6.48 6.00 4.75
CA ASP A 41 7.64 5.41 4.08
C ASP A 41 7.22 4.64 2.82
N ASP A 42 7.91 4.88 1.71
CA ASP A 42 7.54 4.29 0.41
C ASP A 42 7.73 2.77 0.34
N ASN A 43 8.60 2.19 1.18
CA ASN A 43 8.83 0.74 1.25
C ASN A 43 9.55 0.34 2.54
N LEU A 44 8.89 0.45 3.69
CA LEU A 44 9.48 0.14 5.00
C LEU A 44 10.07 -1.28 5.08
N LEU A 45 9.47 -2.27 4.38
CA LEU A 45 9.95 -3.65 4.42
C LEU A 45 11.32 -3.86 3.74
N ALA A 46 11.81 -2.87 2.99
CA ALA A 46 13.15 -2.90 2.38
C ALA A 46 14.25 -2.36 3.32
N CYS A 47 13.90 -1.82 4.47
CA CYS A 47 14.86 -1.34 5.48
C CYS A 47 15.55 -2.49 6.21
N SER A 48 16.63 -2.17 6.96
CA SER A 48 17.29 -3.15 7.82
C SER A 48 16.34 -3.69 8.89
N PRO A 49 16.53 -4.92 9.36
CA PRO A 49 15.75 -5.47 10.47
C PRO A 49 15.81 -4.58 11.72
N GLU A 50 16.96 -4.02 12.02
CA GLU A 50 17.20 -3.13 13.16
C GLU A 50 16.35 -1.86 13.05
N HIS A 51 16.30 -1.26 11.86
CA HIS A 51 15.48 -0.07 11.61
C HIS A 51 13.99 -0.36 11.73
N ILE A 52 13.53 -1.47 11.17
CA ILE A 52 12.13 -1.93 11.30
C ILE A 52 11.78 -2.15 12.79
N ASP A 53 12.70 -2.71 13.56
CA ASP A 53 12.52 -2.93 15.00
C ASP A 53 12.36 -1.59 15.75
N GLU A 54 13.17 -0.60 15.43
CA GLU A 54 13.08 0.76 16.01
C GLU A 54 11.75 1.43 15.67
N VAL A 55 11.31 1.39 14.41
CA VAL A 55 10.01 1.90 13.96
C VAL A 55 8.88 1.21 14.69
N PHE A 56 8.88 -0.13 14.81
CA PHE A 56 7.82 -0.88 15.48
C PHE A 56 7.79 -0.59 16.99
N ALA A 57 8.96 -0.47 17.62
CA ALA A 57 9.07 -0.08 19.03
C ALA A 57 8.50 1.34 19.25
N MET A 58 8.78 2.28 18.35
CA MET A 58 8.20 3.62 18.38
C MET A 58 6.67 3.54 18.24
N LEU A 59 6.14 2.81 17.26
CA LEU A 59 4.70 2.68 17.01
C LEU A 59 3.95 2.07 18.20
N THR A 60 4.56 1.12 18.91
CA THR A 60 3.96 0.49 20.11
C THR A 60 3.72 1.50 21.23
N ARG A 61 4.51 2.58 21.30
CA ARG A 61 4.37 3.63 22.31
C ARG A 61 3.35 4.72 21.96
N GLN A 62 2.87 4.72 20.69
CA GLN A 62 1.94 5.75 20.24
C GLN A 62 0.53 5.56 20.78
N PRO A 63 -0.22 6.64 21.09
CA PRO A 63 -1.61 6.54 21.57
C PRO A 63 -2.61 6.17 20.47
N HIS A 64 -2.19 6.19 19.21
CA HIS A 64 -3.02 5.93 18.05
C HIS A 64 -2.60 4.64 17.34
N ARG A 65 -3.56 3.95 16.74
CA ARG A 65 -3.30 2.80 15.89
C ARG A 65 -2.48 3.21 14.66
N PRO A 66 -1.39 2.52 14.32
CA PRO A 66 -0.55 2.89 13.21
C PRO A 66 -1.28 2.75 11.87
N GLN A 67 -0.89 3.61 10.93
CA GLN A 67 -1.35 3.59 9.54
C GLN A 67 -0.12 3.54 8.63
N PHE A 68 0.02 2.48 7.86
CA PHE A 68 1.10 2.33 6.88
C PHE A 68 0.58 2.77 5.51
N THR A 69 0.79 4.04 5.18
CA THR A 69 0.20 4.70 4.01
C THR A 69 1.15 4.83 2.83
N GLY A 70 2.45 4.70 3.04
CA GLY A 70 3.44 4.83 1.97
C GLY A 70 3.50 3.63 1.03
N GLY A 71 3.10 2.47 1.51
CA GLY A 71 3.13 1.21 0.78
C GLY A 71 4.07 0.19 1.42
N LEU A 72 3.65 -1.05 1.40
CA LEU A 72 4.44 -2.20 1.82
C LEU A 72 4.64 -3.09 0.60
N GLU A 73 5.88 -3.50 0.33
CA GLU A 73 6.17 -4.38 -0.80
C GLU A 73 5.74 -5.82 -0.47
N ALA A 74 4.76 -6.33 -1.18
CA ALA A 74 4.18 -7.65 -0.92
C ALA A 74 5.23 -8.78 -1.06
N ALA A 75 6.18 -8.64 -1.97
CA ALA A 75 7.25 -9.61 -2.20
C ALA A 75 8.23 -9.74 -1.01
N LEU A 76 8.31 -8.72 -0.15
CA LEU A 76 9.17 -8.70 1.04
C LEU A 76 8.43 -9.14 2.31
N LEU A 77 7.11 -9.35 2.24
CA LEU A 77 6.36 -9.79 3.40
C LEU A 77 6.70 -11.25 3.74
N THR A 78 6.98 -11.50 5.01
CA THR A 78 7.20 -12.84 5.56
C THR A 78 6.11 -13.18 6.59
N PRO A 79 5.86 -14.46 6.90
CA PRO A 79 4.91 -14.83 7.97
C PRO A 79 5.24 -14.18 9.32
N GLY A 80 6.53 -14.11 9.68
CA GLY A 80 6.99 -13.44 10.90
C GLY A 80 6.66 -11.95 10.88
N MET A 81 6.88 -11.27 9.77
CA MET A 81 6.56 -9.85 9.61
C MET A 81 5.04 -9.61 9.64
N ALA A 82 4.23 -10.49 9.02
CA ALA A 82 2.78 -10.42 9.09
C ALA A 82 2.26 -10.52 10.53
N SER A 83 2.83 -11.41 11.34
CA SER A 83 2.52 -11.56 12.77
C SER A 83 2.90 -10.30 13.56
N ARG A 84 4.07 -9.72 13.29
CA ARG A 84 4.52 -8.47 13.90
C ARG A 84 3.60 -7.29 13.55
N LEU A 85 3.24 -7.15 12.27
CA LEU A 85 2.27 -6.13 11.83
C LEU A 85 0.92 -6.33 12.54
N ARG A 86 0.48 -7.58 12.71
CA ARG A 86 -0.78 -7.87 13.42
C ARG A 86 -0.74 -7.45 14.88
N SER A 87 0.39 -7.63 15.58
CA SER A 87 0.54 -7.23 16.98
C SER A 87 0.45 -5.72 17.21
N LEU A 88 0.75 -4.91 16.21
CA LEU A 88 0.59 -3.44 16.26
C LEU A 88 -0.88 -2.99 16.11
N HIS A 89 -1.80 -3.89 15.77
CA HIS A 89 -3.22 -3.57 15.54
C HIS A 89 -3.43 -2.38 14.58
N PRO A 90 -2.83 -2.38 13.37
CA PRO A 90 -2.85 -1.20 12.50
C PRO A 90 -4.27 -0.80 12.12
N ALA A 91 -4.48 0.50 11.91
CA ALA A 91 -5.72 1.03 11.36
C ALA A 91 -5.78 0.85 9.84
N SER A 92 -4.63 0.84 9.17
CA SER A 92 -4.52 0.53 7.75
C SER A 92 -3.12 0.07 7.36
N LEU A 93 -3.07 -0.91 6.43
CA LEU A 93 -1.87 -1.38 5.74
C LEU A 93 -2.11 -1.21 4.25
N PHE A 94 -1.26 -0.47 3.56
CA PHE A 94 -1.32 -0.34 2.12
C PHE A 94 -0.22 -1.17 1.47
N PHE A 95 -0.61 -1.98 0.51
CA PHE A 95 0.24 -2.67 -0.46
C PHE A 95 0.07 -2.04 -1.84
N ALA A 96 0.71 -2.57 -2.89
CA ALA A 96 0.56 -2.08 -4.25
C ALA A 96 0.41 -3.21 -5.25
N TYR A 97 -0.41 -2.98 -6.27
CA TYR A 97 -0.56 -3.81 -7.47
C TYR A 97 -0.54 -2.91 -8.70
N ASP A 98 0.63 -2.63 -9.19
CA ASP A 98 0.85 -1.65 -10.25
C ASP A 98 1.22 -2.32 -11.58
N THR A 99 1.77 -3.53 -11.52
CA THR A 99 2.15 -4.34 -12.69
C THR A 99 1.64 -5.78 -12.56
N PRO A 100 1.47 -6.53 -13.65
CA PRO A 100 1.02 -7.92 -13.59
C PRO A 100 1.90 -8.83 -12.70
N ASN A 101 3.18 -8.51 -12.56
CA ASN A 101 4.12 -9.29 -11.74
C ASN A 101 3.86 -9.13 -10.23
N ASP A 102 3.09 -8.15 -9.81
CA ASP A 102 2.79 -7.89 -8.40
C ASP A 102 1.65 -8.78 -7.88
N LEU A 103 0.89 -9.45 -8.78
CA LEU A 103 -0.30 -10.21 -8.39
C LEU A 103 0.03 -11.42 -7.53
N GLU A 104 0.98 -12.25 -7.93
CA GLU A 104 1.35 -13.45 -7.19
C GLU A 104 1.90 -13.12 -5.80
N PRO A 105 2.84 -12.17 -5.63
CA PRO A 105 3.25 -11.68 -4.31
C PRO A 105 2.09 -11.13 -3.47
N LEU A 106 1.16 -10.40 -4.08
CA LEU A 106 0.01 -9.84 -3.37
C LEU A 106 -0.93 -10.93 -2.83
N VAL A 107 -1.21 -11.97 -3.63
CA VAL A 107 -2.02 -13.12 -3.21
C VAL A 107 -1.35 -13.85 -2.05
N ALA A 108 -0.04 -14.07 -2.13
CA ALA A 108 0.73 -14.69 -1.05
C ALA A 108 0.70 -13.82 0.23
N ALA A 109 0.87 -12.51 0.11
CA ALA A 109 0.78 -11.56 1.22
C ALA A 109 -0.62 -11.58 1.87
N GLY A 110 -1.68 -11.61 1.06
CA GLY A 110 -3.06 -11.72 1.56
C GLY A 110 -3.27 -12.96 2.42
N LYS A 111 -2.75 -14.10 1.99
CA LYS A 111 -2.79 -15.34 2.76
C LYS A 111 -1.99 -15.24 4.07
N MET A 112 -0.75 -14.75 4.02
CA MET A 112 0.08 -14.57 5.21
C MET A 112 -0.59 -13.65 6.25
N LEU A 113 -1.25 -12.59 5.81
CA LEU A 113 -1.97 -11.69 6.72
C LEU A 113 -3.20 -12.37 7.34
N LEU A 114 -3.95 -13.18 6.59
CA LEU A 114 -5.07 -13.96 7.12
C LEU A 114 -4.57 -14.99 8.16
N ASP A 115 -3.49 -15.70 7.85
CA ASP A 115 -2.88 -16.70 8.75
C ASP A 115 -2.35 -16.01 10.03
N ALA A 116 -1.92 -14.76 9.96
CA ALA A 116 -1.53 -13.94 11.11
C ALA A 116 -2.72 -13.35 11.92
N GLY A 117 -3.96 -13.61 11.51
CA GLY A 117 -5.18 -13.20 12.24
C GLY A 117 -5.79 -11.87 11.80
N PHE A 118 -5.40 -11.33 10.64
CA PHE A 118 -6.20 -10.28 10.01
C PHE A 118 -7.50 -10.88 9.46
N THR A 119 -8.59 -10.12 9.45
CA THR A 119 -9.90 -10.62 9.00
C THR A 119 -10.30 -10.00 7.67
N LYS A 120 -11.05 -10.74 6.84
CA LYS A 120 -11.59 -10.20 5.59
C LYS A 120 -12.57 -9.04 5.79
N ALA A 121 -13.25 -9.02 6.93
CA ALA A 121 -14.23 -7.99 7.26
C ALA A 121 -13.61 -6.63 7.66
N SER A 122 -12.32 -6.61 8.04
CA SER A 122 -11.66 -5.37 8.39
C SER A 122 -11.19 -4.64 7.12
N ASN A 123 -11.47 -3.34 7.02
CA ASN A 123 -11.00 -2.49 5.94
C ASN A 123 -9.56 -2.00 6.16
N ASP A 124 -8.79 -2.69 6.98
CA ASP A 124 -7.42 -2.34 7.35
C ASP A 124 -6.39 -2.75 6.29
N ARG A 125 -6.69 -3.77 5.48
CA ARG A 125 -5.82 -4.24 4.39
C ARG A 125 -6.25 -3.60 3.09
N ARG A 126 -5.41 -2.71 2.56
CA ARG A 126 -5.67 -1.95 1.34
C ARG A 126 -4.57 -2.18 0.32
N CYS A 127 -4.89 -1.97 -0.94
CA CYS A 127 -3.92 -2.10 -2.00
C CYS A 127 -4.11 -0.98 -3.02
N TYR A 128 -3.06 -0.20 -3.24
CA TYR A 128 -3.00 0.76 -4.34
C TYR A 128 -3.02 0.02 -5.67
N VAL A 129 -3.81 0.52 -6.61
CA VAL A 129 -3.89 0.02 -7.98
C VAL A 129 -3.65 1.19 -8.93
N LEU A 130 -2.56 1.14 -9.68
CA LEU A 130 -2.25 2.16 -10.67
C LEU A 130 -3.28 2.13 -11.82
N ILE A 131 -3.86 3.30 -12.12
CA ILE A 131 -4.86 3.46 -13.19
C ILE A 131 -4.55 4.65 -14.09
N GLY A 132 -5.08 4.64 -15.31
CA GLY A 132 -5.07 5.79 -16.21
C GLY A 132 -3.71 6.10 -16.82
N TYR A 133 -2.79 5.15 -16.87
CA TYR A 133 -1.53 5.29 -17.60
C TYR A 133 -1.74 5.02 -19.09
N ARG A 134 -0.73 5.31 -19.91
CA ARG A 134 -0.82 5.15 -21.36
C ARG A 134 -1.16 3.71 -21.76
N GLY A 135 -2.28 3.52 -22.45
CA GLY A 135 -2.78 2.20 -22.90
C GLY A 135 -3.60 1.44 -21.84
N ASP A 136 -3.89 2.06 -20.71
CA ASP A 136 -4.85 1.53 -19.74
C ASP A 136 -6.29 1.74 -20.24
N THR A 137 -7.23 0.89 -19.79
CA THR A 137 -8.67 1.02 -20.04
C THR A 137 -9.45 0.79 -18.75
N PHE A 138 -10.69 1.27 -18.71
CA PHE A 138 -11.54 1.08 -17.51
C PHE A 138 -11.77 -0.40 -17.20
N GLU A 139 -11.91 -1.25 -18.23
CA GLU A 139 -12.10 -2.69 -18.08
C GLU A 139 -10.87 -3.34 -17.47
N LYS A 140 -9.65 -2.97 -17.94
CA LYS A 140 -8.38 -3.47 -17.37
C LYS A 140 -8.20 -3.02 -15.92
N ALA A 141 -8.50 -1.73 -15.64
CA ALA A 141 -8.44 -1.19 -14.29
C ALA A 141 -9.43 -1.92 -13.37
N GLN A 142 -10.67 -2.11 -13.80
CA GLN A 142 -11.68 -2.84 -13.03
C GLN A 142 -11.29 -4.30 -12.80
N ALA A 143 -10.69 -4.97 -13.78
CA ALA A 143 -10.16 -6.33 -13.60
C ALA A 143 -9.09 -6.37 -12.50
N ARG A 144 -8.12 -5.42 -12.49
CA ARG A 144 -7.12 -5.31 -11.41
C ARG A 144 -7.74 -5.04 -10.04
N MET A 145 -8.82 -4.23 -9.96
CA MET A 145 -9.58 -4.05 -8.71
C MET A 145 -10.15 -5.39 -8.21
N GLY A 146 -10.67 -6.21 -9.13
CA GLY A 146 -11.18 -7.54 -8.81
C GLY A 146 -10.08 -8.50 -8.34
N ASP A 147 -8.89 -8.46 -8.95
CA ASP A 147 -7.74 -9.27 -8.52
C ASP A 147 -7.33 -8.92 -7.09
N VAL A 148 -7.24 -7.63 -6.78
CA VAL A 148 -6.93 -7.13 -5.43
C VAL A 148 -7.99 -7.58 -4.43
N TRP A 149 -9.27 -7.50 -4.78
CA TRP A 149 -10.36 -7.94 -3.91
C TRP A 149 -10.29 -9.45 -3.63
N ARG A 150 -10.05 -10.26 -4.67
CA ARG A 150 -9.87 -11.72 -4.52
C ARG A 150 -8.64 -12.08 -3.69
N ALA A 151 -7.57 -11.30 -3.80
CA ALA A 151 -6.37 -11.44 -2.95
C ALA A 151 -6.61 -11.05 -1.48
N GLY A 152 -7.79 -10.52 -1.15
CA GLY A 152 -8.21 -10.20 0.21
C GLY A 152 -7.88 -8.79 0.67
N PHE A 153 -7.69 -7.86 -0.26
CA PHE A 153 -7.44 -6.45 0.03
C PHE A 153 -8.57 -5.56 -0.49
N MET A 154 -8.76 -4.42 0.17
CA MET A 154 -9.61 -3.35 -0.34
C MET A 154 -8.82 -2.57 -1.41
N PRO A 155 -9.25 -2.57 -2.69
CA PRO A 155 -8.57 -1.81 -3.73
C PRO A 155 -8.71 -0.30 -3.51
N PHE A 156 -7.67 0.43 -3.92
CA PHE A 156 -7.64 1.88 -3.87
C PHE A 156 -6.99 2.43 -5.15
N ALA A 157 -7.77 3.14 -5.96
CA ALA A 157 -7.32 3.64 -7.25
C ALA A 157 -6.31 4.77 -7.11
N MET A 158 -5.11 4.57 -7.64
CA MET A 158 -4.04 5.57 -7.76
C MET A 158 -3.95 6.05 -9.20
N LEU A 159 -4.44 7.26 -9.46
CA LEU A 159 -4.40 7.85 -10.80
C LEU A 159 -2.97 8.23 -11.18
N TYR A 160 -2.48 7.64 -12.28
CA TYR A 160 -1.18 7.96 -12.84
C TYR A 160 -1.04 9.46 -13.13
N ARG A 161 0.10 9.99 -12.78
CA ARG A 161 0.54 11.34 -13.14
C ARG A 161 1.87 11.26 -13.85
N ASP A 162 2.00 12.00 -14.93
CA ASP A 162 3.25 12.09 -15.66
C ASP A 162 4.32 12.90 -14.91
N GLN A 163 5.47 13.11 -15.53
CA GLN A 163 6.59 13.86 -14.92
C GLN A 163 6.26 15.33 -14.65
N LYS A 164 5.24 15.89 -15.32
CA LYS A 164 4.76 17.27 -15.10
C LYS A 164 3.64 17.33 -14.07
N GLY A 165 3.20 16.18 -13.56
CA GLY A 165 2.06 16.07 -12.65
C GLY A 165 0.72 16.01 -13.35
N ASP A 166 0.70 15.98 -14.68
CA ASP A 166 -0.51 15.91 -15.48
C ASP A 166 -1.12 14.50 -15.45
N CYS A 167 -2.44 14.44 -15.52
CA CYS A 167 -3.19 13.18 -15.58
C CYS A 167 -4.33 13.29 -16.60
N ASP A 168 -4.74 12.15 -17.12
CA ASP A 168 -5.96 12.08 -17.92
C ASP A 168 -7.20 12.31 -17.03
N LYS A 169 -7.89 13.43 -17.32
CA LYS A 169 -9.05 13.88 -16.53
C LYS A 169 -10.25 12.92 -16.62
N THR A 170 -10.34 12.11 -17.68
CA THR A 170 -11.42 11.14 -17.86
C THR A 170 -11.41 10.08 -16.75
N TRP A 171 -10.23 9.78 -16.21
CA TRP A 171 -10.06 8.82 -15.12
C TRP A 171 -10.44 9.32 -13.73
N ARG A 172 -10.69 10.63 -13.57
CA ARG A 172 -11.04 11.20 -12.26
C ARG A 172 -12.34 10.67 -11.68
N HIS A 173 -13.30 10.33 -12.55
CA HIS A 173 -14.57 9.75 -12.11
C HIS A 173 -14.33 8.34 -11.57
N PHE A 174 -13.66 7.50 -12.36
CA PHE A 174 -13.27 6.15 -11.95
C PHE A 174 -12.45 6.17 -10.65
N GLN A 175 -11.46 7.07 -10.53
CA GLN A 175 -10.68 7.19 -9.29
C GLN A 175 -11.58 7.48 -8.08
N ARG A 176 -12.55 8.39 -8.19
CA ARG A 176 -13.46 8.71 -7.07
C ARG A 176 -14.30 7.52 -6.64
N GLU A 177 -14.72 6.68 -7.57
CA GLU A 177 -15.49 5.47 -7.29
C GLU A 177 -14.66 4.39 -6.58
N TRP A 178 -13.34 4.40 -6.77
CA TRP A 178 -12.42 3.38 -6.24
C TRP A 178 -11.39 3.91 -5.24
N ALA A 179 -11.49 5.17 -4.84
CA ALA A 179 -10.64 5.77 -3.80
C ALA A 179 -11.39 6.10 -2.51
N ASN A 180 -12.72 6.05 -2.51
CA ASN A 180 -13.53 6.20 -1.30
C ASN A 180 -13.83 4.82 -0.71
N PRO A 181 -13.38 4.49 0.52
CA PRO A 181 -13.53 3.14 1.08
C PRO A 181 -14.97 2.62 1.11
N THR A 182 -15.95 3.48 1.42
CA THR A 182 -17.36 3.10 1.48
C THR A 182 -17.89 2.75 0.08
N ILE A 183 -17.62 3.60 -0.91
CA ILE A 183 -18.04 3.38 -2.30
C ILE A 183 -17.31 2.15 -2.86
N THR A 184 -16.01 2.03 -2.61
CA THR A 184 -15.19 0.87 -3.04
C THR A 184 -15.75 -0.44 -2.49
N ALA A 185 -16.14 -0.49 -1.21
CA ALA A 185 -16.71 -1.69 -0.61
C ALA A 185 -18.04 -2.09 -1.29
N CYS A 186 -18.89 -1.11 -1.61
CA CYS A 186 -20.12 -1.35 -2.36
C CYS A 186 -19.83 -1.85 -3.78
N ASN A 187 -18.86 -1.23 -4.47
CA ASN A 187 -18.46 -1.63 -5.82
C ASN A 187 -17.86 -3.03 -5.84
N CYS A 188 -17.01 -3.39 -4.87
CA CYS A 188 -16.46 -4.74 -4.77
C CYS A 188 -17.56 -5.80 -4.67
N LYS A 189 -18.53 -5.60 -3.77
CA LYS A 189 -19.68 -6.50 -3.64
C LYS A 189 -20.51 -6.58 -4.92
N LYS A 190 -20.77 -5.44 -5.53
CA LYS A 190 -21.57 -5.34 -6.76
C LYS A 190 -20.92 -6.05 -7.95
N TYR A 191 -19.61 -5.86 -8.15
CA TYR A 191 -18.93 -6.32 -9.36
C TYR A 191 -18.21 -7.67 -9.19
N PHE A 192 -17.79 -8.03 -7.97
CA PHE A 192 -16.92 -9.20 -7.75
C PHE A 192 -17.53 -10.23 -6.78
N GLY A 193 -18.65 -9.89 -6.13
CA GLY A 193 -19.25 -10.76 -5.11
C GLY A 193 -18.54 -10.67 -3.75
N GLU A 194 -18.90 -11.58 -2.84
CA GLU A 194 -18.30 -11.67 -1.50
C GLU A 194 -16.83 -12.09 -1.53
#